data_6b2d87c9d52f0eaccd01371a5c0096db
#
_entry.id   6b2d87c9d52f0eaccd01371a5c0096db
#
_cell.length_a   1.000
_cell.length_b   1.000
_cell.length_c   1.000
_cell.angle_alpha   90.00
_cell.angle_beta   90.00
_cell.angle_gamma   90.00
#
_symmetry.space_group_name_H-M   'P 1'
#
loop_
_entity.id
_entity.type
_entity.pdbx_description
1 polymer ?
#
loop_
_entity_poly.entity_id
_entity_poly.type
_entity_poly.pdbx_seq_one_letter_code
_entity_poly.pdbx_strand_id
1 'polypeptide(L)'
;MYEWAGNTREIDIAKGGSMFAKPEYIESEAKRMSAELARENNLRNLDKAQFVERLAHHYGDWNALHPFREGNERATREFLGQIARGAGYELDQTRIDNVKGQWDEAARQSMGGKMHSIEEIFTTAIRYGRAFAFEHLSKADALQKHPELADAYAGLEAIEKALKTRFPKNPKALEGYKVSATETIIKQLDAGALPQLTHTRQTANKPPPERS
;
A
#
# COMPACT_ATOMS: atom_id res chain seq x y z
N MET A 1 22.94 4.69 23.19
CA MET A 1 22.15 5.53 22.24
C MET A 1 22.97 6.78 22.01
N TYR A 2 23.10 7.30 20.81
CA TYR A 2 23.86 8.52 20.55
C TYR A 2 23.11 9.74 21.06
N GLU A 3 23.81 10.74 21.60
CA GLU A 3 23.20 11.97 22.16
C GLU A 3 22.37 12.76 21.14
N TRP A 4 22.73 12.70 19.86
CA TRP A 4 22.02 13.37 18.77
C TRP A 4 20.81 12.58 18.22
N ALA A 5 20.56 11.35 18.70
CA ALA A 5 19.46 10.52 18.18
C ALA A 5 18.10 11.17 18.48
N GLY A 6 17.33 11.39 17.43
CA GLY A 6 16.03 12.06 17.49
C GLY A 6 16.07 13.59 17.36
N ASN A 7 17.25 14.20 17.44
CA ASN A 7 17.40 15.63 17.23
C ASN A 7 17.62 15.95 15.74
N THR A 8 17.17 17.11 15.31
CA THR A 8 17.50 17.64 13.99
C THR A 8 19.00 17.89 13.88
N ARG A 9 19.56 17.70 12.69
CA ARG A 9 20.99 17.94 12.45
C ARG A 9 21.32 19.43 12.45
N GLU A 10 22.54 19.73 12.88
CA GLU A 10 23.11 21.08 12.90
C GLU A 10 24.26 21.23 11.88
N ILE A 11 24.47 20.22 11.02
CA ILE A 11 25.53 20.17 10.02
C ILE A 11 24.96 19.94 8.63
N ASP A 12 25.66 20.41 7.62
CA ASP A 12 25.38 20.05 6.22
C ASP A 12 25.66 18.57 5.98
N ILE A 13 24.79 17.93 5.22
CA ILE A 13 24.97 16.56 4.77
C ILE A 13 24.68 16.44 3.27
N ALA A 14 25.33 15.48 2.65
CA ALA A 14 25.16 15.18 1.22
C ALA A 14 25.15 13.67 0.99
N LYS A 15 24.50 13.23 -0.06
CA LYS A 15 24.49 11.84 -0.52
C LYS A 15 24.56 11.80 -2.05
N GLY A 16 25.50 11.03 -2.59
CA GLY A 16 25.61 10.83 -4.05
C GLY A 16 25.78 12.11 -4.86
N GLY A 17 26.47 13.14 -4.31
CA GLY A 17 26.67 14.42 -4.96
C GLY A 17 25.52 15.42 -4.82
N SER A 18 24.41 15.04 -4.19
CA SER A 18 23.29 15.93 -3.89
C SER A 18 23.39 16.47 -2.47
N MET A 19 23.24 17.79 -2.31
CA MET A 19 23.14 18.45 -1.00
C MET A 19 21.69 18.45 -0.54
N PHE A 20 21.47 18.15 0.74
CA PHE A 20 20.18 18.32 1.39
C PHE A 20 19.98 19.77 1.86
N ALA A 21 18.77 20.10 2.36
CA ALA A 21 18.50 21.44 2.89
C ALA A 21 19.50 21.84 3.96
N LYS A 22 19.83 23.13 4.03
CA LYS A 22 20.71 23.63 5.08
C LYS A 22 20.05 23.54 6.46
N PRO A 23 20.80 23.26 7.54
CA PRO A 23 20.25 23.09 8.88
C PRO A 23 19.35 24.23 9.35
N GLU A 24 19.71 25.46 9.02
CA GLU A 24 18.96 26.66 9.42
C GLU A 24 17.51 26.70 8.86
N TYR A 25 17.22 25.97 7.79
CA TYR A 25 15.89 25.91 7.19
C TYR A 25 15.04 24.72 7.66
N ILE A 26 15.62 23.74 8.38
CA ILE A 26 14.92 22.50 8.73
C ILE A 26 13.61 22.79 9.48
N GLU A 27 13.66 23.62 10.50
CA GLU A 27 12.49 23.88 11.33
C GLU A 27 11.40 24.65 10.56
N SER A 28 11.78 25.68 9.82
CA SER A 28 10.84 26.49 9.03
C SER A 28 10.18 25.69 7.92
N GLU A 29 10.97 24.89 7.18
CA GLU A 29 10.45 24.05 6.11
C GLU A 29 9.58 22.90 6.64
N ALA A 30 9.98 22.24 7.73
CA ALA A 30 9.15 21.22 8.37
C ALA A 30 7.79 21.78 8.81
N LYS A 31 7.74 23.00 9.36
CA LYS A 31 6.49 23.69 9.70
C LYS A 31 5.64 24.00 8.47
N ARG A 32 6.26 24.50 7.40
CA ARG A 32 5.59 24.79 6.11
C ARG A 32 4.95 23.52 5.53
N MET A 33 5.73 22.46 5.41
CA MET A 33 5.30 21.17 4.85
C MET A 33 4.20 20.52 5.68
N SER A 34 4.31 20.57 7.01
CA SER A 34 3.28 20.06 7.92
C SER A 34 1.97 20.86 7.80
N ALA A 35 2.06 22.20 7.66
CA ALA A 35 0.89 23.04 7.45
C ALA A 35 0.24 22.81 6.06
N GLU A 36 1.03 22.52 5.04
CA GLU A 36 0.52 22.13 3.72
C GLU A 36 -0.25 20.81 3.79
N LEU A 37 0.34 19.77 4.37
CA LEU A 37 -0.31 18.47 4.57
C LEU A 37 -1.62 18.60 5.37
N ALA A 38 -1.64 19.43 6.41
CA ALA A 38 -2.85 19.69 7.19
C ALA A 38 -3.95 20.38 6.37
N ARG A 39 -3.59 21.34 5.50
CA ARG A 39 -4.54 22.00 4.58
C ARG A 39 -5.11 21.02 3.55
N GLU A 40 -4.37 20.00 3.17
CA GLU A 40 -4.81 18.90 2.31
C GLU A 40 -5.57 17.81 3.08
N ASN A 41 -6.03 18.09 4.30
CA ASN A 41 -6.73 17.14 5.17
C ASN A 41 -5.94 15.84 5.41
N ASN A 42 -4.61 15.92 5.47
CA ASN A 42 -3.70 14.79 5.56
C ASN A 42 -3.96 13.73 4.49
N LEU A 43 -4.24 14.15 3.27
CA LEU A 43 -4.53 13.37 2.07
C LEU A 43 -5.74 12.43 2.20
N ARG A 44 -6.64 12.67 3.17
CA ARG A 44 -7.86 11.88 3.34
C ARG A 44 -8.87 12.18 2.25
N ASN A 45 -9.68 11.17 1.92
CA ASN A 45 -10.77 11.25 0.93
C ASN A 45 -10.30 11.45 -0.52
N LEU A 46 -9.03 11.26 -0.82
CA LEU A 46 -8.52 11.19 -2.18
C LEU A 46 -8.74 9.78 -2.75
N ASP A 47 -8.99 9.68 -4.04
CA ASP A 47 -8.86 8.40 -4.73
C ASP A 47 -7.39 7.94 -4.76
N LYS A 48 -7.16 6.68 -5.13
CA LYS A 48 -5.81 6.10 -5.06
C LYS A 48 -4.81 6.84 -5.94
N ALA A 49 -5.22 7.30 -7.13
CA ALA A 49 -4.30 7.97 -8.07
C ALA A 49 -3.90 9.35 -7.52
N GLN A 50 -4.87 10.14 -7.08
CA GLN A 50 -4.64 11.43 -6.43
C GLN A 50 -3.82 11.27 -5.14
N PHE A 51 -4.12 10.24 -4.34
CA PHE A 51 -3.36 9.95 -3.12
C PHE A 51 -1.89 9.67 -3.43
N VAL A 52 -1.60 8.81 -4.41
CA VAL A 52 -0.23 8.46 -4.84
C VAL A 52 0.53 9.69 -5.31
N GLU A 53 -0.06 10.50 -6.17
CA GLU A 53 0.53 11.75 -6.67
C GLU A 53 0.91 12.71 -5.53
N ARG A 54 -0.04 12.98 -4.61
CA ARG A 54 0.21 13.89 -3.49
C ARG A 54 1.20 13.32 -2.49
N LEU A 55 1.14 12.02 -2.22
CA LEU A 55 2.10 11.37 -1.32
C LEU A 55 3.53 11.42 -1.88
N ALA A 56 3.68 11.23 -3.20
CA ALA A 56 4.97 11.35 -3.87
C ALA A 56 5.55 12.76 -3.76
N HIS A 57 4.71 13.79 -3.90
CA HIS A 57 5.11 15.18 -3.69
C HIS A 57 5.62 15.40 -2.26
N HIS A 58 4.85 15.02 -1.25
CA HIS A 58 5.29 15.13 0.15
C HIS A 58 6.55 14.31 0.44
N TYR A 59 6.68 13.11 -0.17
CA TYR A 59 7.93 12.36 -0.08
C TYR A 59 9.13 13.16 -0.57
N GLY A 60 9.02 13.79 -1.75
CA GLY A 60 10.11 14.57 -2.35
C GLY A 60 10.56 15.71 -1.43
N ASP A 61 9.63 16.44 -0.84
CA ASP A 61 9.91 17.53 0.09
C ASP A 61 10.62 17.01 1.36
N TRP A 62 10.10 15.96 1.99
CA TRP A 62 10.74 15.38 3.18
C TRP A 62 12.09 14.74 2.87
N ASN A 63 12.26 14.15 1.70
CA ASN A 63 13.52 13.59 1.25
C ASN A 63 14.57 14.71 1.03
N ALA A 64 14.17 15.83 0.44
CA ALA A 64 15.06 16.99 0.25
C ALA A 64 15.43 17.69 1.57
N LEU A 65 14.51 17.74 2.52
CA LEU A 65 14.75 18.31 3.84
C LEU A 65 15.78 17.51 4.63
N HIS A 66 15.63 16.19 4.68
CA HIS A 66 16.56 15.25 5.33
C HIS A 66 16.95 15.69 6.75
N PRO A 67 16.00 15.82 7.69
CA PRO A 67 16.19 16.59 8.92
C PRO A 67 17.15 15.97 9.94
N PHE A 68 17.45 14.67 9.85
CA PHE A 68 18.26 13.96 10.84
C PHE A 68 19.66 13.66 10.33
N ARG A 69 20.60 13.36 11.24
CA ARG A 69 21.94 12.90 10.87
C ARG A 69 21.92 11.54 10.21
N GLU A 70 21.05 10.64 10.70
CA GLU A 70 20.88 9.28 10.23
C GLU A 70 19.42 8.83 10.34
N GLY A 71 19.03 7.82 9.54
CA GLY A 71 17.72 7.21 9.61
C GLY A 71 16.60 7.97 8.91
N ASN A 72 16.92 8.99 8.12
CA ASN A 72 15.93 9.80 7.41
C ASN A 72 15.01 8.95 6.51
N GLU A 73 15.55 8.03 5.73
CA GLU A 73 14.76 7.15 4.87
C GLU A 73 13.72 6.38 5.69
N ARG A 74 14.15 5.74 6.78
CA ARG A 74 13.25 4.98 7.66
C ARG A 74 12.20 5.88 8.31
N ALA A 75 12.60 7.05 8.81
CA ALA A 75 11.69 8.00 9.43
C ALA A 75 10.66 8.54 8.42
N THR A 76 11.08 8.89 7.22
CA THR A 76 10.19 9.37 6.15
C THR A 76 9.23 8.28 5.72
N ARG A 77 9.70 7.04 5.47
CA ARG A 77 8.84 5.91 5.10
C ARG A 77 7.79 5.60 6.16
N GLU A 78 8.15 5.62 7.45
CA GLU A 78 7.19 5.42 8.55
C GLU A 78 6.19 6.57 8.63
N PHE A 79 6.62 7.81 8.49
CA PHE A 79 5.73 8.98 8.46
C PHE A 79 4.71 8.88 7.32
N LEU A 80 5.15 8.55 6.10
CA LEU A 80 4.25 8.34 4.96
C LEU A 80 3.31 7.15 5.17
N GLY A 81 3.77 6.09 5.82
CA GLY A 81 2.92 4.97 6.23
C GLY A 81 1.81 5.39 7.17
N GLN A 82 2.09 6.31 8.11
CA GLN A 82 1.06 6.86 9.01
C GLN A 82 0.03 7.70 8.23
N ILE A 83 0.46 8.51 7.28
CA ILE A 83 -0.44 9.26 6.40
C ILE A 83 -1.32 8.30 5.60
N ALA A 84 -0.73 7.25 5.01
CA ALA A 84 -1.46 6.24 4.24
C ALA A 84 -2.54 5.55 5.09
N ARG A 85 -2.18 5.09 6.29
CA ARG A 85 -3.14 4.47 7.22
C ARG A 85 -4.26 5.43 7.60
N GLY A 86 -3.94 6.70 7.86
CA GLY A 86 -4.92 7.74 8.13
C GLY A 86 -5.90 8.02 6.98
N ALA A 87 -5.51 7.71 5.75
CA ALA A 87 -6.31 7.87 4.53
C ALA A 87 -6.99 6.56 4.07
N GLY A 88 -6.84 5.45 4.80
CA GLY A 88 -7.45 4.15 4.47
C GLY A 88 -6.61 3.28 3.53
N TYR A 89 -5.36 3.67 3.34
CA TYR A 89 -4.37 2.92 2.57
C TYR A 89 -3.31 2.29 3.48
N GLU A 90 -2.45 1.45 2.91
CA GLU A 90 -1.24 0.93 3.55
C GLU A 90 -0.06 1.12 2.61
N LEU A 91 1.09 1.54 3.14
CA LEU A 91 2.35 1.59 2.41
C LEU A 91 3.09 0.27 2.63
N ASP A 92 3.00 -0.61 1.63
CA ASP A 92 3.66 -1.92 1.65
C ASP A 92 5.18 -1.77 1.50
N GLN A 93 5.86 -1.77 2.64
CA GLN A 93 7.31 -1.60 2.72
C GLN A 93 8.06 -2.70 1.96
N THR A 94 7.54 -3.93 1.95
CA THR A 94 8.16 -5.07 1.26
C THR A 94 8.23 -4.82 -0.25
N ARG A 95 7.21 -4.20 -0.83
CA ARG A 95 7.21 -3.85 -2.26
C ARG A 95 8.26 -2.80 -2.60
N ILE A 96 8.53 -1.85 -1.70
CA ILE A 96 9.62 -0.87 -1.86
C ILE A 96 10.98 -1.58 -1.75
N ASP A 97 11.15 -2.44 -0.75
CA ASP A 97 12.41 -3.16 -0.51
C ASP A 97 12.78 -4.10 -1.67
N ASN A 98 11.77 -4.69 -2.34
CA ASN A 98 11.97 -5.55 -3.52
C ASN A 98 12.50 -4.76 -4.73
N VAL A 99 12.36 -3.45 -4.77
CA VAL A 99 12.85 -2.56 -5.84
C VAL A 99 13.86 -1.54 -5.34
N LYS A 100 14.65 -1.89 -4.33
CA LYS A 100 15.54 -0.96 -3.62
C LYS A 100 16.44 -0.14 -4.54
N GLY A 101 17.04 -0.72 -5.57
CA GLY A 101 17.88 0.01 -6.51
C GLY A 101 17.10 1.08 -7.30
N GLN A 102 15.86 0.78 -7.70
CA GLN A 102 14.96 1.73 -8.35
C GLN A 102 14.50 2.81 -7.36
N TRP A 103 14.23 2.42 -6.12
CA TRP A 103 13.88 3.35 -5.04
C TRP A 103 15.00 4.37 -4.78
N ASP A 104 16.25 3.92 -4.63
CA ASP A 104 17.40 4.82 -4.39
C ASP A 104 17.59 5.82 -5.55
N GLU A 105 17.39 5.38 -6.80
CA GLU A 105 17.44 6.25 -7.98
C GLU A 105 16.26 7.22 -8.02
N ALA A 106 15.05 6.76 -7.78
CA ALA A 106 13.84 7.58 -7.72
C ALA A 106 13.93 8.64 -6.60
N ALA A 107 14.46 8.25 -5.43
CA ALA A 107 14.74 9.16 -4.33
C ALA A 107 15.73 10.27 -4.72
N ARG A 108 16.78 9.93 -5.47
CA ARG A 108 17.73 10.91 -5.98
C ARG A 108 17.10 11.87 -7.00
N GLN A 109 16.25 11.35 -7.89
CA GLN A 109 15.55 12.15 -8.90
C GLN A 109 14.52 13.10 -8.24
N SER A 110 13.85 12.69 -7.18
CA SER A 110 12.85 13.49 -6.47
C SER A 110 13.45 14.75 -5.84
N MET A 111 14.72 14.73 -5.44
CA MET A 111 15.43 15.92 -4.96
C MET A 111 15.55 17.03 -6.03
N GLY A 112 15.48 16.67 -7.30
CA GLY A 112 15.43 17.58 -8.45
C GLY A 112 14.02 17.89 -8.94
N GLY A 113 12.98 17.53 -8.18
CA GLY A 113 11.58 17.75 -8.54
C GLY A 113 11.00 16.73 -9.54
N LYS A 114 11.73 15.65 -9.85
CA LYS A 114 11.25 14.60 -10.77
C LYS A 114 10.55 13.51 -9.98
N MET A 115 9.23 13.60 -9.85
CA MET A 115 8.43 12.70 -8.99
C MET A 115 7.98 11.41 -9.68
N HIS A 116 7.99 11.34 -11.01
CA HIS A 116 7.40 10.24 -11.78
C HIS A 116 7.83 8.85 -11.31
N SER A 117 9.14 8.63 -11.09
CA SER A 117 9.64 7.32 -10.64
C SER A 117 9.19 6.95 -9.22
N ILE A 118 8.98 7.93 -8.33
CA ILE A 118 8.40 7.71 -7.00
C ILE A 118 6.91 7.37 -7.14
N GLU A 119 6.17 8.07 -8.00
CA GLU A 119 4.75 7.79 -8.27
C GLU A 119 4.55 6.37 -8.82
N GLU A 120 5.40 5.92 -9.75
CA GLU A 120 5.36 4.54 -10.26
C GLU A 120 5.55 3.52 -9.14
N ILE A 121 6.55 3.70 -8.27
CA ILE A 121 6.77 2.80 -7.13
C ILE A 121 5.58 2.85 -6.17
N PHE A 122 5.07 4.04 -5.83
CA PHE A 122 3.92 4.19 -4.95
C PHE A 122 2.63 3.63 -5.54
N THR A 123 2.45 3.66 -6.86
CA THR A 123 1.29 3.04 -7.53
C THR A 123 1.17 1.56 -7.17
N THR A 124 2.30 0.87 -7.02
CA THR A 124 2.35 -0.55 -6.63
C THR A 124 2.42 -0.76 -5.12
N ALA A 125 3.14 0.11 -4.40
CA ALA A 125 3.38 -0.03 -2.96
C ALA A 125 2.22 0.49 -2.10
N ILE A 126 1.41 1.46 -2.58
CA ILE A 126 0.20 1.92 -1.90
C ILE A 126 -0.93 0.96 -2.20
N ARG A 127 -1.48 0.38 -1.15
CA ARG A 127 -2.55 -0.62 -1.20
C ARG A 127 -3.76 -0.16 -0.39
N TYR A 128 -4.96 -0.60 -0.76
CA TYR A 128 -6.09 -0.43 0.14
C TYR A 128 -5.83 -1.19 1.45
N GLY A 129 -6.09 -0.57 2.59
CA GLY A 129 -5.83 -1.17 3.91
C GLY A 129 -6.51 -2.53 4.07
N ARG A 130 -7.74 -2.68 3.51
CA ARG A 130 -8.46 -3.96 3.48
C ARG A 130 -7.77 -5.05 2.65
N ALA A 131 -7.14 -4.69 1.52
CA ALA A 131 -6.41 -5.65 0.69
C ALA A 131 -5.16 -6.16 1.41
N PHE A 132 -4.42 -5.23 2.02
CA PHE A 132 -3.26 -5.54 2.84
C PHE A 132 -3.64 -6.41 4.05
N ALA A 133 -4.72 -6.06 4.75
CA ALA A 133 -5.22 -6.83 5.89
C ALA A 133 -5.63 -8.26 5.51
N PHE A 134 -6.32 -8.42 4.38
CA PHE A 134 -6.74 -9.74 3.88
C PHE A 134 -5.56 -10.67 3.59
N GLU A 135 -4.45 -10.12 3.07
CA GLU A 135 -3.25 -10.88 2.70
C GLU A 135 -2.34 -11.20 3.89
N HIS A 136 -2.16 -10.25 4.82
CA HIS A 136 -1.09 -10.32 5.81
C HIS A 136 -1.55 -10.54 7.26
N LEU A 137 -2.83 -10.32 7.57
CA LEU A 137 -3.34 -10.50 8.93
C LEU A 137 -4.08 -11.83 9.09
N SER A 138 -4.25 -12.26 10.34
CA SER A 138 -5.20 -13.33 10.63
C SER A 138 -6.61 -12.92 10.22
N LYS A 139 -7.48 -13.89 9.86
CA LYS A 139 -8.89 -13.62 9.55
C LYS A 139 -9.57 -12.79 10.65
N ALA A 140 -9.30 -13.12 11.92
CA ALA A 140 -9.89 -12.42 13.06
C ALA A 140 -9.45 -10.94 13.11
N ASP A 141 -8.12 -10.69 12.99
CA ASP A 141 -7.58 -9.33 13.02
C ASP A 141 -8.01 -8.51 11.79
N ALA A 142 -8.06 -9.16 10.63
CA ALA A 142 -8.52 -8.53 9.39
C ALA A 142 -9.99 -8.10 9.50
N LEU A 143 -10.86 -8.97 10.01
CA LEU A 143 -12.29 -8.67 10.22
C LEU A 143 -12.52 -7.63 11.33
N GLN A 144 -11.67 -7.60 12.35
CA GLN A 144 -11.75 -6.56 13.38
C GLN A 144 -11.47 -5.17 12.81
N LYS A 145 -10.48 -5.05 11.90
CA LYS A 145 -10.10 -3.77 11.27
C LYS A 145 -10.99 -3.43 10.06
N HIS A 146 -11.42 -4.42 9.34
CA HIS A 146 -12.14 -4.34 8.06
C HIS A 146 -13.31 -5.33 8.04
N PRO A 147 -14.42 -5.02 8.75
CA PRO A 147 -15.60 -5.89 8.79
C PRO A 147 -16.21 -6.19 7.41
N GLU A 148 -16.01 -5.27 6.45
CA GLU A 148 -16.43 -5.41 5.06
C GLU A 148 -15.77 -6.59 4.31
N LEU A 149 -14.73 -7.19 4.88
CA LEU A 149 -14.07 -8.39 4.33
C LEU A 149 -14.86 -9.70 4.60
N ALA A 150 -15.95 -9.65 5.38
CA ALA A 150 -16.71 -10.85 5.75
C ALA A 150 -17.15 -11.65 4.52
N ASP A 151 -17.66 -11.00 3.48
CA ASP A 151 -18.09 -11.66 2.25
C ASP A 151 -16.93 -12.27 1.46
N ALA A 152 -15.76 -11.62 1.46
CA ALA A 152 -14.57 -12.15 0.82
C ALA A 152 -14.10 -13.47 1.49
N TYR A 153 -14.08 -13.51 2.82
CA TYR A 153 -13.75 -14.72 3.57
C TYR A 153 -14.79 -15.80 3.41
N ALA A 154 -16.09 -15.46 3.44
CA ALA A 154 -17.18 -16.43 3.22
C ALA A 154 -17.11 -17.03 1.81
N GLY A 155 -16.79 -16.21 0.81
CA GLY A 155 -16.56 -16.67 -0.57
C GLY A 155 -15.40 -17.65 -0.68
N LEU A 156 -14.26 -17.35 -0.04
CA LEU A 156 -13.10 -18.23 -0.02
C LEU A 156 -13.40 -19.57 0.66
N GLU A 157 -14.14 -19.57 1.78
CA GLU A 157 -14.58 -20.79 2.47
C GLU A 157 -15.54 -21.64 1.64
N ALA A 158 -16.47 -21.00 0.92
CA ALA A 158 -17.39 -21.67 0.02
C ALA A 158 -16.64 -22.34 -1.15
N ILE A 159 -15.65 -21.65 -1.74
CA ILE A 159 -14.76 -22.20 -2.78
C ILE A 159 -13.99 -23.40 -2.21
N GLU A 160 -13.37 -23.27 -1.04
CA GLU A 160 -12.61 -24.36 -0.41
C GLU A 160 -13.50 -25.59 -0.15
N LYS A 161 -14.72 -25.39 0.33
CA LYS A 161 -15.69 -26.48 0.55
C LYS A 161 -16.07 -27.19 -0.76
N ALA A 162 -16.34 -26.43 -1.82
CA ALA A 162 -16.64 -26.97 -3.14
C ALA A 162 -15.47 -27.76 -3.73
N LEU A 163 -14.25 -27.25 -3.59
CA LEU A 163 -13.02 -27.91 -4.04
C LEU A 163 -12.75 -29.22 -3.28
N LYS A 164 -12.95 -29.26 -1.97
CA LYS A 164 -12.84 -30.51 -1.16
C LYS A 164 -13.80 -31.59 -1.65
N THR A 165 -15.00 -31.20 -2.05
CA THR A 165 -15.98 -32.12 -2.63
C THR A 165 -15.57 -32.59 -4.01
N ARG A 166 -15.01 -31.72 -4.84
CA ARG A 166 -14.63 -32.02 -6.23
C ARG A 166 -13.33 -32.82 -6.34
N PHE A 167 -12.39 -32.57 -5.43
CA PHE A 167 -11.03 -33.14 -5.43
C PHE A 167 -10.68 -33.84 -4.11
N PRO A 168 -11.48 -34.84 -3.64
CA PRO A 168 -11.34 -35.39 -2.30
C PRO A 168 -10.01 -36.12 -2.06
N LYS A 169 -9.35 -36.56 -3.13
CA LYS A 169 -8.08 -37.33 -3.08
C LYS A 169 -6.88 -36.58 -3.68
N ASN A 170 -7.03 -35.30 -4.00
CA ASN A 170 -5.94 -34.51 -4.61
C ASN A 170 -5.67 -33.20 -3.85
N PRO A 171 -4.96 -33.27 -2.70
CA PRO A 171 -4.67 -32.11 -1.87
C PRO A 171 -3.83 -31.04 -2.60
N LYS A 172 -2.96 -31.46 -3.55
CA LYS A 172 -2.12 -30.52 -4.33
C LYS A 172 -2.98 -29.66 -5.27
N ALA A 173 -3.96 -30.25 -5.94
CA ALA A 173 -4.90 -29.50 -6.77
C ALA A 173 -5.75 -28.55 -5.93
N LEU A 174 -6.24 -29.01 -4.77
CA LEU A 174 -7.01 -28.18 -3.83
C LEU A 174 -6.21 -26.94 -3.41
N GLU A 175 -4.95 -27.10 -3.03
CA GLU A 175 -4.11 -25.98 -2.61
C GLU A 175 -3.86 -25.00 -3.77
N GLY A 176 -3.56 -25.50 -4.98
CA GLY A 176 -3.36 -24.63 -6.15
C GLY A 176 -4.59 -23.78 -6.48
N TYR A 177 -5.80 -24.36 -6.43
CA TYR A 177 -7.03 -23.59 -6.66
C TYR A 177 -7.32 -22.59 -5.54
N LYS A 178 -7.02 -22.94 -4.29
CA LYS A 178 -7.16 -22.03 -3.14
C LYS A 178 -6.24 -20.83 -3.27
N VAL A 179 -4.98 -21.02 -3.61
CA VAL A 179 -4.02 -19.95 -3.87
C VAL A 179 -4.53 -19.02 -4.97
N SER A 180 -4.95 -19.58 -6.11
CA SER A 180 -5.47 -18.78 -7.24
C SER A 180 -6.73 -17.99 -6.87
N ALA A 181 -7.64 -18.56 -6.07
CA ALA A 181 -8.82 -17.85 -5.58
C ALA A 181 -8.43 -16.70 -4.64
N THR A 182 -7.50 -16.94 -3.72
CA THR A 182 -6.97 -15.91 -2.81
C THR A 182 -6.34 -14.76 -3.57
N GLU A 183 -5.47 -15.04 -4.56
CA GLU A 183 -4.86 -14.03 -5.42
C GLU A 183 -5.88 -13.21 -6.20
N THR A 184 -6.95 -13.85 -6.66
CA THR A 184 -8.04 -13.17 -7.37
C THR A 184 -8.77 -12.18 -6.46
N ILE A 185 -9.07 -12.59 -5.23
CA ILE A 185 -9.68 -11.71 -4.22
C ILE A 185 -8.76 -10.54 -3.91
N ILE A 186 -7.47 -10.78 -3.69
CA ILE A 186 -6.48 -9.73 -3.41
C ILE A 186 -6.45 -8.71 -4.56
N LYS A 187 -6.41 -9.17 -5.81
CA LYS A 187 -6.42 -8.28 -6.99
C LYS A 187 -7.68 -7.40 -7.04
N GLN A 188 -8.84 -7.97 -6.72
CA GLN A 188 -10.10 -7.21 -6.67
C GLN A 188 -10.08 -6.16 -5.55
N LEU A 189 -9.60 -6.53 -4.37
CA LEU A 189 -9.45 -5.63 -3.22
C LEU A 189 -8.46 -4.49 -3.52
N ASP A 190 -7.33 -4.78 -4.17
CA ASP A 190 -6.33 -3.79 -4.60
C ASP A 190 -6.84 -2.88 -5.73
N ALA A 191 -7.81 -3.34 -6.51
CA ALA A 191 -8.53 -2.52 -7.48
C ALA A 191 -9.65 -1.66 -6.86
N GLY A 192 -9.81 -1.70 -5.53
CA GLY A 192 -10.84 -0.95 -4.82
C GLY A 192 -12.21 -1.65 -4.76
N ALA A 193 -12.37 -2.81 -5.38
CA ALA A 193 -13.60 -3.58 -5.33
C ALA A 193 -13.77 -4.28 -3.96
N LEU A 194 -15.03 -4.48 -3.56
CA LEU A 194 -15.39 -5.42 -2.50
C LEU A 194 -15.93 -6.67 -3.19
N PRO A 195 -15.25 -7.83 -3.08
CA PRO A 195 -15.77 -9.08 -3.62
C PRO A 195 -17.11 -9.39 -2.94
N GLN A 196 -18.18 -9.33 -3.70
CA GLN A 196 -19.49 -9.77 -3.26
C GLN A 196 -19.62 -11.26 -3.59
N LEU A 197 -20.24 -12.05 -2.69
CA LEU A 197 -20.74 -13.35 -3.05
C LEU A 197 -21.79 -13.14 -4.17
N THR A 198 -21.35 -13.21 -5.42
CA THR A 198 -22.30 -13.38 -6.50
C THR A 198 -22.97 -14.72 -6.24
N HIS A 199 -24.20 -14.69 -5.70
CA HIS A 199 -25.10 -15.79 -5.83
C HIS A 199 -25.24 -16.06 -7.32
N THR A 200 -24.50 -17.04 -7.81
CA THR A 200 -24.71 -17.62 -9.13
C THR A 200 -26.10 -18.27 -9.08
N ARG A 201 -27.14 -17.43 -9.20
CA ARG A 201 -28.47 -17.89 -9.48
C ARG A 201 -28.44 -18.49 -10.88
N GLN A 202 -28.35 -19.82 -10.91
CA GLN A 202 -29.02 -20.70 -11.85
C GLN A 202 -29.19 -20.13 -13.28
N THR A 203 -28.25 -20.46 -14.16
CA THR A 203 -28.59 -20.77 -15.55
C THR A 203 -28.41 -22.28 -15.81
N ALA A 204 -29.00 -23.09 -14.96
CA ALA A 204 -29.10 -24.53 -15.16
C ALA A 204 -30.56 -24.93 -15.02
N ASN A 205 -31.39 -24.49 -15.98
CA ASN A 205 -32.64 -25.17 -16.36
C ASN A 205 -33.25 -24.50 -17.59
N LYS A 206 -32.60 -24.74 -18.74
CA LYS A 206 -33.30 -24.62 -20.00
C LYS A 206 -33.45 -26.07 -20.53
N PRO A 207 -34.64 -26.64 -20.58
CA PRO A 207 -34.84 -27.96 -21.17
C PRO A 207 -34.43 -27.89 -22.66
N PRO A 208 -33.91 -28.99 -23.24
CA PRO A 208 -33.55 -29.05 -24.65
C PRO A 208 -34.79 -28.83 -25.50
N PRO A 209 -34.64 -28.20 -26.69
CA PRO A 209 -35.77 -28.04 -27.62
C PRO A 209 -36.21 -29.40 -28.11
N GLU A 210 -37.54 -29.66 -28.03
CA GLU A 210 -38.20 -30.83 -28.62
C GLU A 210 -37.97 -30.77 -30.11
N ARG A 211 -37.43 -31.87 -30.64
CA ARG A 211 -37.32 -32.09 -32.11
C ARG A 211 -38.68 -32.48 -32.64
N SER A 212 -39.22 -31.64 -33.52
CA SER A 212 -40.31 -32.01 -34.47
C SER A 212 -39.71 -32.67 -35.69
#